data_a643eaa88cdb0169594a292bfdd8ab55
#
_entry.id   a643eaa88cdb0169594a292bfdd8ab55
#
_cell.length_a   1.000
_cell.length_b   1.000
_cell.length_c   1.000
_cell.angle_alpha   90.00
_cell.angle_beta   90.00
_cell.angle_gamma   90.00
#
_symmetry.space_group_name_H-M   'P 1'
#
loop_
_entity.id
_entity.type
_entity.pdbx_description
1 polymer ?
#
loop_
_entity_poly.entity_id
_entity_poly.type
_entity_poly.pdbx_seq_one_letter_code
_entity_poly.pdbx_strand_id
1 'polypeptide(L)'
;FPIRVSAPHVVDPSQVLTISINSYQNVRITSRFSTLQSSGESIYNALSQIISTTLRTVPGGSLLFAPSYYTKDSIIRQWKSTNMYDVISSIKPIVEEKSNVSAAAIINEYTSFNDGALLIGVCRGKISEGLDFTDDLSRIVYVFGIPYPGFKEADVELKMK
;
A
#
# COMPACT_ATOMS: atom_id res chain seq x y z
N PHE A 1 39.84 -6.22 -11.51
CA PHE A 1 38.59 -6.52 -12.29
C PHE A 1 37.47 -6.72 -11.30
N PRO A 2 36.35 -5.98 -11.40
CA PRO A 2 35.23 -6.21 -10.53
C PRO A 2 34.60 -7.57 -10.86
N ILE A 3 34.45 -8.43 -9.87
CA ILE A 3 33.72 -9.69 -10.01
C ILE A 3 32.23 -9.32 -10.08
N ARG A 4 31.59 -9.59 -11.21
CA ARG A 4 30.13 -9.45 -11.35
C ARG A 4 29.51 -10.82 -11.16
N VAL A 5 28.72 -10.97 -10.10
CA VAL A 5 27.89 -12.14 -9.87
C VAL A 5 26.44 -11.75 -10.21
N SER A 6 25.82 -12.47 -11.12
CA SER A 6 24.39 -12.35 -11.43
C SER A 6 23.75 -13.69 -11.16
N ALA A 7 22.80 -13.73 -10.27
CA ALA A 7 21.95 -14.91 -10.05
C ALA A 7 20.55 -14.63 -10.56
N PRO A 8 19.83 -15.64 -11.13
CA PRO A 8 18.43 -15.49 -11.46
C PRO A 8 17.61 -15.25 -10.17
N HIS A 9 16.50 -14.55 -10.31
CA HIS A 9 15.57 -14.36 -9.20
C HIS A 9 14.97 -15.72 -8.80
N VAL A 10 14.71 -15.93 -7.51
CA VAL A 10 14.13 -17.17 -6.97
C VAL A 10 12.70 -17.42 -7.45
N VAL A 11 11.99 -16.37 -7.87
CA VAL A 11 10.62 -16.44 -8.40
C VAL A 11 10.66 -16.31 -9.91
N ASP A 12 9.96 -17.23 -10.61
CA ASP A 12 9.81 -17.17 -12.05
C ASP A 12 9.01 -15.89 -12.44
N PRO A 13 9.46 -15.13 -13.46
CA PRO A 13 8.75 -13.93 -13.92
C PRO A 13 7.28 -14.17 -14.30
N SER A 14 6.90 -15.38 -14.69
CA SER A 14 5.51 -15.73 -15.00
C SER A 14 4.60 -15.80 -13.76
N GLN A 15 5.18 -15.86 -12.57
CA GLN A 15 4.46 -15.88 -11.29
C GLN A 15 4.17 -14.47 -10.73
N VAL A 16 4.72 -13.43 -11.35
CA VAL A 16 4.58 -12.03 -10.89
C VAL A 16 3.95 -11.17 -11.98
N LEU A 17 2.80 -10.58 -11.68
CA LEU A 17 2.16 -9.59 -12.53
C LEU A 17 2.34 -8.19 -11.93
N THR A 18 3.05 -7.32 -12.63
CA THR A 18 3.21 -5.91 -12.26
C THR A 18 2.34 -5.04 -13.14
N ILE A 19 1.48 -4.22 -12.53
CA ILE A 19 0.58 -3.30 -13.22
C ILE A 19 0.83 -1.88 -12.73
N SER A 20 1.09 -0.95 -13.66
CA SER A 20 1.13 0.48 -13.38
C SER A 20 -0.17 1.14 -13.80
N ILE A 21 -0.89 1.72 -12.83
CA ILE A 21 -2.16 2.41 -13.06
C ILE A 21 -1.95 3.90 -12.89
N ASN A 22 -1.99 4.65 -13.99
CA ASN A 22 -1.84 6.11 -14.00
C ASN A 22 -3.17 6.87 -14.08
N SER A 23 -4.25 6.17 -14.40
CA SER A 23 -5.61 6.73 -14.43
C SER A 23 -6.66 5.65 -14.20
N TYR A 24 -7.81 6.05 -13.66
CA TYR A 24 -8.99 5.21 -13.54
C TYR A 24 -10.22 6.02 -13.95
N GLN A 25 -10.97 5.52 -14.94
CA GLN A 25 -11.99 6.30 -15.63
C GLN A 25 -11.37 7.64 -16.12
N ASN A 26 -11.86 8.78 -15.72
CA ASN A 26 -11.33 10.10 -16.09
C ASN A 26 -10.46 10.74 -14.99
N VAL A 27 -10.09 9.97 -13.95
CA VAL A 27 -9.30 10.46 -12.81
C VAL A 27 -7.85 10.05 -13.00
N ARG A 28 -6.94 11.02 -13.07
CA ARG A 28 -5.49 10.76 -13.05
C ARG A 28 -5.06 10.37 -11.66
N ILE A 29 -4.43 9.20 -11.50
CA ILE A 29 -3.90 8.71 -10.22
C ILE A 29 -2.48 9.26 -10.02
N THR A 30 -2.28 9.98 -8.93
CA THR A 30 -0.98 10.53 -8.55
C THR A 30 -0.90 10.71 -7.03
N SER A 31 0.29 10.58 -6.47
CA SER A 31 0.58 10.84 -5.05
C SER A 31 1.25 12.20 -4.83
N ARG A 32 1.30 13.08 -5.86
CA ARG A 32 1.89 14.42 -5.71
C ARG A 32 1.10 15.22 -4.68
N PHE A 33 1.77 15.73 -3.66
CA PHE A 33 1.16 16.41 -2.52
C PHE A 33 0.22 17.55 -2.94
N SER A 34 0.67 18.46 -3.85
CA SER A 34 -0.15 19.57 -4.33
C SER A 34 -1.44 19.12 -5.03
N THR A 35 -1.38 18.02 -5.78
CA THR A 35 -2.57 17.44 -6.44
C THR A 35 -3.50 16.78 -5.42
N LEU A 36 -2.96 16.10 -4.41
CA LEU A 36 -3.76 15.50 -3.35
C LEU A 36 -4.49 16.54 -2.49
N GLN A 37 -3.93 17.74 -2.34
CA GLN A 37 -4.62 18.84 -1.66
C GLN A 37 -5.84 19.36 -2.43
N SER A 38 -5.79 19.38 -3.76
CA SER A 38 -6.87 19.93 -4.59
C SER A 38 -7.86 18.88 -5.09
N SER A 39 -7.41 17.65 -5.32
CA SER A 39 -8.17 16.59 -6.00
C SER A 39 -8.06 15.23 -5.31
N GLY A 40 -7.62 15.22 -4.05
CA GLY A 40 -7.40 13.98 -3.30
C GLY A 40 -8.65 13.13 -3.17
N GLU A 41 -9.82 13.74 -2.97
CA GLU A 41 -11.10 13.04 -2.84
C GLU A 41 -11.41 12.14 -4.05
N SER A 42 -11.30 12.69 -5.26
CA SER A 42 -11.54 11.92 -6.49
C SER A 42 -10.50 10.80 -6.68
N ILE A 43 -9.24 11.08 -6.34
CA ILE A 43 -8.15 10.11 -6.43
C ILE A 43 -8.35 8.97 -5.43
N TYR A 44 -8.71 9.27 -4.17
CA TYR A 44 -8.95 8.25 -3.16
C TYR A 44 -10.20 7.42 -3.44
N ASN A 45 -11.24 8.03 -4.05
CA ASN A 45 -12.40 7.30 -4.54
C ASN A 45 -12.04 6.38 -5.71
N ALA A 46 -11.26 6.84 -6.67
CA ALA A 46 -10.75 5.99 -7.75
C ALA A 46 -9.91 4.82 -7.21
N LEU A 47 -9.06 5.07 -6.23
CA LEU A 47 -8.27 4.04 -5.55
C LEU A 47 -9.16 2.99 -4.88
N SER A 48 -10.24 3.41 -4.18
CA SER A 48 -11.18 2.47 -3.56
C SER A 48 -11.89 1.57 -4.56
N GLN A 49 -12.25 2.10 -5.74
CA GLN A 49 -12.87 1.30 -6.81
C GLN A 49 -11.89 0.26 -7.39
N ILE A 50 -10.64 0.65 -7.62
CA ILE A 50 -9.60 -0.26 -8.07
C ILE A 50 -9.41 -1.40 -7.06
N ILE A 51 -9.24 -1.05 -5.78
CA ILE A 51 -9.03 -2.01 -4.71
C ILE A 51 -10.24 -2.92 -4.53
N SER A 52 -11.46 -2.39 -4.43
CA SER A 52 -12.65 -3.20 -4.24
C SER A 52 -12.89 -4.18 -5.39
N THR A 53 -12.56 -3.79 -6.63
CA THR A 53 -12.67 -4.66 -7.80
C THR A 53 -11.65 -5.81 -7.74
N THR A 54 -10.39 -5.50 -7.44
CA THR A 54 -9.32 -6.51 -7.42
C THR A 54 -9.41 -7.44 -6.21
N LEU A 55 -9.85 -6.95 -5.05
CA LEU A 55 -10.03 -7.77 -3.84
C LEU A 55 -11.10 -8.87 -4.02
N ARG A 56 -12.06 -8.69 -4.92
CA ARG A 56 -13.08 -9.71 -5.24
C ARG A 56 -12.51 -10.90 -6.03
N THR A 57 -11.41 -10.67 -6.74
CA THR A 57 -10.82 -11.68 -7.66
C THR A 57 -9.55 -12.32 -7.10
N VAL A 58 -8.83 -11.62 -6.24
CA VAL A 58 -7.56 -12.11 -5.66
C VAL A 58 -7.81 -12.69 -4.28
N PRO A 59 -7.58 -14.00 -4.07
CA PRO A 59 -7.72 -14.62 -2.74
C PRO A 59 -6.57 -14.20 -1.81
N GLY A 60 -6.68 -14.56 -0.53
CA GLY A 60 -5.63 -14.36 0.46
C GLY A 60 -5.40 -12.91 0.86
N GLY A 61 -4.25 -12.65 1.47
CA GLY A 61 -3.89 -11.36 2.02
C GLY A 61 -3.56 -10.30 0.96
N SER A 62 -3.80 -9.05 1.31
CA SER A 62 -3.59 -7.90 0.43
C SER A 62 -2.95 -6.77 1.24
N LEU A 63 -1.98 -6.08 0.64
CA LEU A 63 -1.27 -4.98 1.28
C LEU A 63 -1.49 -3.68 0.50
N LEU A 64 -1.77 -2.58 1.18
CA LEU A 64 -1.79 -1.24 0.60
C LEU A 64 -0.77 -0.36 1.34
N PHE A 65 0.24 0.11 0.63
CA PHE A 65 1.22 1.03 1.17
C PHE A 65 1.02 2.45 0.64
N ALA A 66 0.78 3.37 1.57
CA ALA A 66 0.74 4.81 1.31
C ALA A 66 2.12 5.45 1.55
N PRO A 67 2.43 6.58 0.90
CA PRO A 67 3.74 7.24 1.04
C PRO A 67 3.97 7.88 2.41
N SER A 68 2.92 8.16 3.18
CA SER A 68 2.99 8.76 4.51
C SER A 68 1.76 8.45 5.35
N TYR A 69 1.86 8.60 6.68
CA TYR A 69 0.71 8.49 7.59
C TYR A 69 -0.39 9.49 7.25
N TYR A 70 -0.02 10.72 6.90
CA TYR A 70 -0.98 11.75 6.47
C TYR A 70 -1.80 11.27 5.26
N THR A 71 -1.15 10.72 4.24
CA THR A 71 -1.84 10.20 3.05
C THR A 71 -2.69 8.99 3.38
N LYS A 72 -2.18 8.05 4.19
CA LYS A 72 -2.92 6.89 4.67
C LYS A 72 -4.21 7.31 5.39
N ASP A 73 -4.10 8.21 6.35
CA ASP A 73 -5.25 8.69 7.13
C ASP A 73 -6.25 9.46 6.27
N SER A 74 -5.77 10.20 5.24
CA SER A 74 -6.62 10.88 4.28
C SER A 74 -7.40 9.91 3.40
N ILE A 75 -6.77 8.83 2.93
CA ILE A 75 -7.42 7.74 2.19
C ILE A 75 -8.54 7.13 3.05
N ILE A 76 -8.22 6.74 4.28
CA ILE A 76 -9.17 6.09 5.19
C ILE A 76 -10.33 7.02 5.52
N ARG A 77 -10.06 8.29 5.78
CA ARG A 77 -11.11 9.31 6.04
C ARG A 77 -12.06 9.44 4.87
N GLN A 78 -11.50 9.54 3.64
CA GLN A 78 -12.31 9.64 2.43
C GLN A 78 -13.15 8.38 2.19
N TRP A 79 -12.57 7.20 2.40
CA TRP A 79 -13.32 5.96 2.26
C TRP A 79 -14.46 5.83 3.26
N LYS A 80 -14.26 6.29 4.51
CA LYS A 80 -15.32 6.34 5.53
C LYS A 80 -16.42 7.34 5.16
N SER A 81 -16.07 8.51 4.65
CA SER A 81 -17.05 9.53 4.25
C SER A 81 -17.92 9.13 3.06
N THR A 82 -17.40 8.27 2.19
CA THR A 82 -18.10 7.77 0.99
C THR A 82 -18.66 6.35 1.14
N ASN A 83 -18.66 5.80 2.35
CA ASN A 83 -19.05 4.42 2.65
C ASN A 83 -18.21 3.34 1.94
N MET A 84 -17.14 3.71 1.26
CA MET A 84 -16.26 2.76 0.57
C MET A 84 -15.44 1.90 1.54
N TYR A 85 -15.19 2.41 2.75
CA TYR A 85 -14.54 1.64 3.80
C TYR A 85 -15.36 0.38 4.16
N ASP A 86 -16.66 0.53 4.35
CA ASP A 86 -17.56 -0.58 4.68
C ASP A 86 -17.73 -1.53 3.49
N VAL A 87 -17.80 -1.00 2.27
CA VAL A 87 -17.82 -1.81 1.04
C VAL A 87 -16.57 -2.68 0.93
N ILE A 88 -15.38 -2.11 1.14
CA ILE A 88 -14.11 -2.85 1.10
C ILE A 88 -14.05 -3.86 2.27
N SER A 89 -14.42 -3.43 3.47
CA SER A 89 -14.43 -4.28 4.67
C SER A 89 -15.38 -5.48 4.55
N SER A 90 -16.47 -5.34 3.78
CA SER A 90 -17.38 -6.45 3.49
C SER A 90 -16.80 -7.49 2.50
N ILE A 91 -15.78 -7.11 1.72
CA ILE A 91 -15.06 -8.01 0.81
C ILE A 91 -13.92 -8.69 1.57
N LYS A 92 -13.10 -7.90 2.26
CA LYS A 92 -12.01 -8.36 3.13
C LYS A 92 -11.89 -7.46 4.35
N PRO A 93 -11.69 -8.01 5.56
CA PRO A 93 -11.41 -7.22 6.76
C PRO A 93 -10.26 -6.24 6.52
N ILE A 94 -10.36 -5.04 7.08
CA ILE A 94 -9.32 -4.01 6.96
C ILE A 94 -8.56 -3.94 8.28
N VAL A 95 -7.23 -4.07 8.20
CA VAL A 95 -6.29 -3.86 9.30
C VAL A 95 -5.49 -2.60 9.02
N GLU A 96 -5.43 -1.67 9.96
CA GLU A 96 -4.75 -0.39 9.78
C GLU A 96 -3.46 -0.33 10.58
N GLU A 97 -2.35 0.07 9.96
CA GLU A 97 -1.15 0.45 10.70
C GLU A 97 -1.41 1.73 11.51
N LYS A 98 -1.37 1.61 12.85
CA LYS A 98 -1.55 2.72 13.79
C LYS A 98 -0.23 3.02 14.50
N SER A 99 0.06 4.29 14.72
CA SER A 99 1.33 4.73 15.34
C SER A 99 1.52 4.20 16.77
N ASN A 100 0.42 4.08 17.52
CA ASN A 100 0.39 3.65 18.93
C ASN A 100 0.24 2.12 19.13
N VAL A 101 0.20 1.33 18.05
CA VAL A 101 0.09 -0.14 18.11
C VAL A 101 1.41 -0.75 17.64
N SER A 102 1.89 -1.79 18.30
CA SER A 102 3.10 -2.47 17.90
C SER A 102 2.94 -3.21 16.56
N ALA A 103 4.04 -3.36 15.81
CA ALA A 103 4.03 -4.14 14.56
C ALA A 103 3.52 -5.57 14.79
N ALA A 104 3.98 -6.21 15.87
CA ALA A 104 3.55 -7.56 16.21
C ALA A 104 2.04 -7.68 16.44
N ALA A 105 1.43 -6.72 17.14
CA ALA A 105 -0.02 -6.73 17.35
C ALA A 105 -0.81 -6.56 16.05
N ILE A 106 -0.35 -5.68 15.15
CA ILE A 106 -0.97 -5.47 13.82
C ILE A 106 -0.87 -6.75 12.98
N ILE A 107 0.29 -7.41 12.99
CA ILE A 107 0.49 -8.65 12.24
C ILE A 107 -0.35 -9.79 12.82
N ASN A 108 -0.43 -9.92 14.14
CA ASN A 108 -1.28 -10.91 14.78
C ASN A 108 -2.76 -10.71 14.41
N GLU A 109 -3.23 -9.47 14.37
CA GLU A 109 -4.58 -9.15 13.89
C GLU A 109 -4.73 -9.53 12.41
N TYR A 110 -3.78 -9.12 11.56
CA TYR A 110 -3.81 -9.42 10.12
C TYR A 110 -3.83 -10.91 9.81
N THR A 111 -2.99 -11.69 10.48
CA THR A 111 -2.89 -13.14 10.27
C THR A 111 -4.01 -13.95 10.92
N SER A 112 -4.85 -13.33 11.75
CA SER A 112 -6.02 -13.99 12.35
C SER A 112 -7.16 -14.24 11.35
N PHE A 113 -7.14 -13.59 10.19
CA PHE A 113 -8.15 -13.74 9.15
C PHE A 113 -7.77 -14.84 8.15
N ASN A 114 -8.38 -16.00 8.26
CA ASN A 114 -8.06 -17.19 7.43
C ASN A 114 -8.22 -16.95 5.92
N ASP A 115 -9.21 -16.17 5.51
CA ASP A 115 -9.47 -15.85 4.10
C ASP A 115 -8.68 -14.61 3.62
N GLY A 116 -7.77 -14.11 4.47
CA GLY A 116 -6.98 -12.92 4.24
C GLY A 116 -7.71 -11.62 4.58
N ALA A 117 -6.93 -10.56 4.70
CA ALA A 117 -7.40 -9.21 5.01
C ALA A 117 -6.71 -8.19 4.08
N LEU A 118 -7.14 -6.93 4.12
CA LEU A 118 -6.44 -5.80 3.56
C LEU A 118 -5.67 -5.06 4.67
N LEU A 119 -4.35 -5.16 4.66
CA LEU A 119 -3.49 -4.39 5.57
C LEU A 119 -3.14 -3.05 4.90
N ILE A 120 -3.47 -1.95 5.56
CA ILE A 120 -3.14 -0.60 5.10
C ILE A 120 -2.00 -0.05 5.96
N GLY A 121 -0.83 0.09 5.34
CA GLY A 121 0.39 0.55 5.98
C GLY A 121 1.02 1.75 5.28
N VAL A 122 2.19 2.14 5.79
CA VAL A 122 2.98 3.25 5.25
C VAL A 122 4.31 2.71 4.75
N CYS A 123 4.74 3.16 3.57
CA CYS A 123 6.07 2.88 3.07
C CYS A 123 7.12 3.39 4.07
N ARG A 124 8.14 2.57 4.37
CA ARG A 124 9.16 2.87 5.39
C ARG A 124 8.57 3.00 6.82
N GLY A 125 7.34 2.50 7.02
CA GLY A 125 6.73 2.33 8.33
C GLY A 125 7.13 1.01 8.99
N LYS A 126 6.69 0.81 10.22
CA LYS A 126 7.03 -0.37 11.02
C LYS A 126 6.57 -1.71 10.41
N ILE A 127 5.58 -1.67 9.51
CA ILE A 127 5.05 -2.86 8.83
C ILE A 127 5.80 -3.15 7.54
N SER A 128 6.26 -2.13 6.83
CA SER A 128 6.99 -2.30 5.56
C SER A 128 8.46 -2.64 5.75
N GLU A 129 9.01 -2.47 6.96
CA GLU A 129 10.40 -2.76 7.29
C GLU A 129 10.50 -3.92 8.28
N GLY A 130 11.17 -4.99 7.86
CA GLY A 130 11.51 -6.13 8.73
C GLY A 130 10.42 -7.17 8.93
N LEU A 131 9.37 -7.18 8.08
CA LEU A 131 8.35 -8.22 8.07
C LEU A 131 8.33 -8.95 6.74
N ASP A 132 8.22 -10.26 6.81
CA ASP A 132 8.09 -11.13 5.67
C ASP A 132 6.63 -11.60 5.53
N PHE A 133 6.02 -11.25 4.40
CA PHE A 133 4.67 -11.66 4.05
C PHE A 133 4.74 -12.77 3.01
N THR A 134 4.85 -14.01 3.47
CA THR A 134 4.98 -15.16 2.60
C THR A 134 3.63 -15.68 2.14
N ASP A 135 3.63 -16.36 1.00
CA ASP A 135 2.54 -17.15 0.45
C ASP A 135 1.19 -16.40 0.41
N ASP A 136 0.18 -16.93 1.08
CA ASP A 136 -1.18 -16.38 1.08
C ASP A 136 -1.32 -15.09 1.91
N LEU A 137 -0.30 -14.67 2.65
CA LEU A 137 -0.32 -13.41 3.39
C LEU A 137 -0.13 -12.18 2.48
N SER A 138 0.37 -12.34 1.25
CA SER A 138 0.57 -11.21 0.33
C SER A 138 0.37 -11.62 -1.12
N ARG A 139 -0.87 -11.77 -1.54
CA ARG A 139 -1.21 -12.13 -2.93
C ARG A 139 -1.30 -10.92 -3.84
N ILE A 140 -1.53 -9.73 -3.28
CA ILE A 140 -1.51 -8.46 -4.01
C ILE A 140 -0.94 -7.35 -3.14
N VAL A 141 -0.07 -6.54 -3.73
CA VAL A 141 0.51 -5.37 -3.09
C VAL A 141 0.17 -4.14 -3.91
N TYR A 142 -0.53 -3.20 -3.30
CA TYR A 142 -0.78 -1.87 -3.86
C TYR A 142 0.24 -0.90 -3.29
N VAL A 143 0.96 -0.21 -4.16
CA VAL A 143 1.85 0.89 -3.77
C VAL A 143 1.26 2.19 -4.31
N PHE A 144 0.74 3.03 -3.43
CA PHE A 144 0.15 4.31 -3.81
C PHE A 144 1.22 5.38 -3.93
N GLY A 145 1.77 5.50 -5.13
CA GLY A 145 2.82 6.44 -5.47
C GLY A 145 4.23 5.98 -5.08
N ILE A 146 5.21 6.80 -5.42
CA ILE A 146 6.61 6.51 -5.14
C ILE A 146 6.96 7.07 -3.75
N PRO A 147 7.45 6.27 -2.81
CA PRO A 147 7.81 6.72 -1.47
C PRO A 147 9.15 7.47 -1.47
N TYR A 148 9.16 8.71 -1.89
CA TYR A 148 10.34 9.56 -1.76
C TYR A 148 10.62 9.86 -0.29
N PRO A 149 11.90 9.88 0.13
CA PRO A 149 12.28 10.38 1.45
C PRO A 149 11.87 11.86 1.58
N GLY A 150 11.51 12.27 2.80
CA GLY A 150 11.18 13.66 3.07
C GLY A 150 12.40 14.55 2.83
N PHE A 151 12.26 15.63 2.05
CA PHE A 151 13.36 16.57 1.74
C PHE A 151 13.98 17.21 2.98
N LYS A 152 13.33 17.17 4.14
CA LYS A 152 13.79 17.72 5.41
C LYS A 152 14.48 16.69 6.33
N GLU A 153 14.64 15.45 5.88
CA GLU A 153 15.40 14.47 6.63
C GLU A 153 16.90 14.79 6.48
N ALA A 154 17.61 14.93 7.61
CA ALA A 154 19.01 15.34 7.63
C ALA A 154 19.92 14.47 6.75
N ASP A 155 19.63 13.16 6.68
CA ASP A 155 20.35 12.20 5.83
C ASP A 155 20.11 12.44 4.32
N VAL A 156 18.97 13.02 3.96
CA VAL A 156 18.64 13.36 2.55
C VAL A 156 19.36 14.65 2.15
N GLU A 157 19.38 15.66 3.02
CA GLU A 157 20.14 16.89 2.77
C GLU A 157 21.63 16.63 2.61
N LEU A 158 22.20 15.70 3.39
CA LEU A 158 23.61 15.31 3.28
C LEU A 158 23.96 14.57 1.98
N LYS A 159 23.00 13.83 1.41
CA LYS A 159 23.20 13.08 0.15
C LYS A 159 22.95 13.93 -1.11
N MET A 160 22.32 15.09 -0.96
CA MET A 160 22.04 16.01 -2.07
C MET A 160 23.11 17.10 -2.25
N LYS A 161 24.11 17.17 -1.37
CA LYS A 161 25.31 17.99 -1.49
C LYS A 161 26.45 17.18 -2.11
#